data_3b506770d49f177496902dbea9a744aa
#
_entry.id   3b506770d49f177496902dbea9a744aa
#
_cell.length_a   1.000
_cell.length_b   1.000
_cell.length_c   1.000
_cell.angle_alpha   90.00
_cell.angle_beta   90.00
_cell.angle_gamma   90.00
#
_symmetry.space_group_name_H-M   'P 1'
#
loop_
_entity.id
_entity.type
_entity.pdbx_description
1 polymer ?
#
loop_
_entity_poly.entity_id
_entity_poly.type
_entity_poly.pdbx_seq_one_letter_code
_entity_poly.pdbx_strand_id
1 'polypeptide(L)'
;MKKCLVLDLDNTLWGGVVGEDGMKNIALSLDPPGSGFIAFQQAILDHYHRGVILAINSRNNPDEAWEVIRKHPNMILKENHFAAARINWNDKAENLRELARELNIGLDAMVFLDDDPTNRELARALVPEVETPDMPHDPSQYASFLNSLNCFASHAITDEDTMRGNFYVTERLRKEEEKKHGNKEDFLHGLALELFVHEDDGSCMPRLAQLTEKTNQFNTNKMPFTETEIAKAMASPDSAVFHARLQDKFGDHGVIAFALVDKKKDQWHIRSLLMSCRVFGRGVEDAMLGVMLKRAHEAGARRMTIAFHETLKNEPAREFVETRFFDHSRPVPKTPEFPSWITVREL
;
A
#
# COMPACT_ATOMS: atom_id res chain seq x y z
N MET A 1 -11.76 -8.89 -11.33
CA MET A 1 -12.18 -7.55 -10.79
C MET A 1 -11.02 -6.59 -11.00
N LYS A 2 -11.25 -5.50 -11.69
CA LYS A 2 -10.26 -4.44 -11.92
C LYS A 2 -9.98 -3.67 -10.64
N LYS A 3 -8.74 -3.20 -10.48
CA LYS A 3 -8.27 -2.52 -9.27
C LYS A 3 -7.69 -1.14 -9.56
N CYS A 4 -7.24 -0.89 -10.78
CA CYS A 4 -6.56 0.33 -11.17
C CYS A 4 -7.20 0.95 -12.41
N LEU A 5 -7.45 2.24 -12.36
CA LEU A 5 -7.87 3.07 -13.48
C LEU A 5 -6.69 3.92 -13.91
N VAL A 6 -6.22 3.69 -15.14
CA VAL A 6 -5.14 4.44 -15.77
C VAL A 6 -5.75 5.45 -16.72
N LEU A 7 -5.37 6.71 -16.62
CA LEU A 7 -5.99 7.84 -17.27
C LEU A 7 -4.98 8.57 -18.17
N ASP A 8 -5.38 8.88 -19.38
CA ASP A 8 -4.76 9.96 -20.13
C ASP A 8 -5.17 11.32 -19.56
N LEU A 9 -4.58 12.41 -20.03
CA LEU A 9 -4.82 13.76 -19.53
C LEU A 9 -5.54 14.63 -20.56
N ASP A 10 -4.86 15.03 -21.65
CA ASP A 10 -5.39 15.91 -22.69
C ASP A 10 -6.61 15.27 -23.36
N ASN A 11 -7.68 16.04 -23.53
CA ASN A 11 -8.99 15.58 -24.02
C ASN A 11 -9.65 14.42 -23.22
N THR A 12 -9.02 13.97 -22.12
CA THR A 12 -9.54 12.96 -21.20
C THR A 12 -9.95 13.59 -19.86
N LEU A 13 -9.05 14.26 -19.14
CA LEU A 13 -9.37 14.96 -17.88
C LEU A 13 -9.70 16.44 -18.06
N TRP A 14 -9.30 17.03 -19.16
CA TRP A 14 -9.65 18.38 -19.61
C TRP A 14 -9.67 18.40 -21.13
N GLY A 15 -10.38 19.32 -21.73
CA GLY A 15 -10.40 19.48 -23.19
C GLY A 15 -9.26 20.36 -23.69
N GLY A 16 -8.69 20.00 -24.82
CA GLY A 16 -7.52 20.64 -25.40
C GLY A 16 -6.21 19.99 -25.00
N VAL A 17 -5.11 20.50 -25.57
CA VAL A 17 -3.73 20.01 -25.36
C VAL A 17 -2.97 21.07 -24.57
N VAL A 18 -2.60 20.76 -23.33
CA VAL A 18 -2.03 21.77 -22.43
C VAL A 18 -0.72 22.36 -22.94
N GLY A 19 0.11 21.58 -23.64
CA GLY A 19 1.36 22.06 -24.24
C GLY A 19 1.18 23.01 -25.40
N GLU A 20 0.00 23.03 -26.04
CA GLU A 20 -0.35 23.92 -27.16
C GLU A 20 -1.22 25.09 -26.68
N ASP A 21 -2.27 24.79 -25.90
CA ASP A 21 -3.28 25.77 -25.49
C ASP A 21 -2.88 26.54 -24.24
N GLY A 22 -2.02 25.97 -23.42
CA GLY A 22 -1.68 26.47 -22.08
C GLY A 22 -2.82 26.29 -21.07
N MET A 23 -2.48 26.24 -19.78
CA MET A 23 -3.41 25.95 -18.68
C MET A 23 -4.67 26.86 -18.66
N LYS A 24 -4.58 28.10 -19.17
CA LYS A 24 -5.71 29.07 -19.14
C LYS A 24 -6.76 28.80 -20.21
N ASN A 25 -6.38 28.12 -21.29
CA ASN A 25 -7.23 27.96 -22.47
C ASN A 25 -7.77 26.54 -22.62
N ILE A 26 -7.32 25.59 -21.79
CA ILE A 26 -7.93 24.26 -21.76
C ILE A 26 -9.39 24.33 -21.30
N ALA A 27 -10.24 23.46 -21.83
CA ALA A 27 -11.64 23.39 -21.45
C ALA A 27 -11.82 22.65 -20.15
N LEU A 28 -11.80 23.36 -19.03
CA LEU A 28 -12.07 22.85 -17.69
C LEU A 28 -12.78 23.96 -16.89
N SER A 29 -14.10 24.11 -17.12
CA SER A 29 -14.93 25.18 -16.58
C SER A 29 -16.32 24.65 -16.20
N LEU A 30 -17.12 25.48 -15.52
CA LEU A 30 -18.50 25.12 -15.16
C LEU A 30 -19.44 25.11 -16.38
N ASP A 31 -19.02 25.70 -17.51
CA ASP A 31 -19.77 25.70 -18.75
C ASP A 31 -19.29 24.57 -19.69
N PRO A 32 -20.18 24.07 -20.59
CA PRO A 32 -19.78 23.09 -21.61
C PRO A 32 -18.72 23.64 -22.59
N PRO A 33 -17.78 22.81 -23.05
CA PRO A 33 -17.62 21.39 -22.74
C PRO A 33 -16.89 21.10 -21.41
N GLY A 34 -16.33 22.12 -20.75
CA GLY A 34 -15.54 22.01 -19.53
C GLY A 34 -16.25 21.29 -18.37
N SER A 35 -17.54 21.53 -18.23
CA SER A 35 -18.38 20.90 -17.20
C SER A 35 -18.47 19.37 -17.33
N GLY A 36 -18.35 18.84 -18.55
CA GLY A 36 -18.30 17.40 -18.80
C GLY A 36 -17.05 16.74 -18.19
N PHE A 37 -15.90 17.38 -18.33
CA PHE A 37 -14.65 16.91 -17.72
C PHE A 37 -14.67 17.01 -16.20
N ILE A 38 -15.29 18.05 -15.63
CA ILE A 38 -15.49 18.18 -14.18
C ILE A 38 -16.34 17.02 -13.66
N ALA A 39 -17.48 16.73 -14.31
CA ALA A 39 -18.36 15.62 -13.95
C ALA A 39 -17.62 14.26 -14.04
N PHE A 40 -16.79 14.09 -15.06
CA PHE A 40 -15.97 12.89 -15.21
C PHE A 40 -14.94 12.74 -14.09
N GLN A 41 -14.21 13.81 -13.76
CA GLN A 41 -13.27 13.79 -12.63
C GLN A 41 -13.97 13.49 -11.30
N GLN A 42 -15.21 13.98 -11.09
CA GLN A 42 -15.97 13.64 -9.90
C GLN A 42 -16.31 12.15 -9.87
N ALA A 43 -16.74 11.57 -10.99
CA ALA A 43 -16.99 10.12 -11.06
C ALA A 43 -15.73 9.30 -10.79
N ILE A 44 -14.57 9.74 -11.29
CA ILE A 44 -13.26 9.11 -10.99
C ILE A 44 -12.95 9.20 -9.50
N LEU A 45 -13.16 10.35 -8.86
CA LEU A 45 -12.95 10.55 -7.43
C LEU A 45 -13.85 9.64 -6.59
N ASP A 46 -15.11 9.44 -7.02
CA ASP A 46 -16.03 8.51 -6.35
C ASP A 46 -15.54 7.06 -6.45
N HIS A 47 -14.94 6.66 -7.58
CA HIS A 47 -14.28 5.35 -7.71
C HIS A 47 -13.02 5.26 -6.83
N TYR A 48 -12.21 6.32 -6.74
CA TYR A 48 -11.07 6.38 -5.83
C TYR A 48 -11.49 6.14 -4.37
N HIS A 49 -12.55 6.79 -3.91
CA HIS A 49 -13.09 6.60 -2.55
C HIS A 49 -13.64 5.18 -2.31
N ARG A 50 -13.95 4.44 -3.37
CA ARG A 50 -14.29 3.00 -3.29
C ARG A 50 -13.07 2.08 -3.38
N GLY A 51 -11.84 2.64 -3.37
CA GLY A 51 -10.58 1.91 -3.37
C GLY A 51 -10.04 1.55 -4.74
N VAL A 52 -10.49 2.21 -5.81
CA VAL A 52 -9.85 2.12 -7.13
C VAL A 52 -8.57 2.93 -7.11
N ILE A 53 -7.47 2.30 -7.49
CA ILE A 53 -6.15 2.94 -7.64
C ILE A 53 -6.18 3.81 -8.89
N LEU A 54 -5.72 5.07 -8.80
CA LEU A 54 -5.59 5.93 -9.96
C LEU A 54 -4.13 6.04 -10.41
N ALA A 55 -3.90 5.99 -11.72
CA ALA A 55 -2.60 6.22 -12.33
C ALA A 55 -2.75 7.08 -13.59
N ILE A 56 -1.67 7.77 -13.97
CA ILE A 56 -1.61 8.59 -15.19
C ILE A 56 -0.74 7.90 -16.23
N ASN A 57 -1.17 7.91 -17.49
CA ASN A 57 -0.38 7.52 -18.65
C ASN A 57 -0.64 8.46 -19.81
N SER A 58 0.13 9.54 -19.91
CA SER A 58 -0.08 10.62 -20.88
C SER A 58 1.20 11.00 -21.61
N ARG A 59 1.06 11.29 -22.92
CA ARG A 59 2.12 11.92 -23.72
C ARG A 59 2.05 13.42 -23.51
N ASN A 60 2.89 13.92 -22.59
CA ASN A 60 2.86 15.33 -22.20
C ASN A 60 4.20 15.76 -21.58
N ASN A 61 4.39 17.06 -21.43
CA ASN A 61 5.45 17.62 -20.61
C ASN A 61 5.07 17.50 -19.12
N PRO A 62 5.87 16.83 -18.29
CA PRO A 62 5.52 16.60 -16.89
C PRO A 62 5.19 17.87 -16.11
N ASP A 63 6.00 18.92 -16.28
CA ASP A 63 5.85 20.16 -15.51
C ASP A 63 4.52 20.86 -15.82
N GLU A 64 4.13 20.93 -17.09
CA GLU A 64 2.89 21.57 -17.55
C GLU A 64 1.66 20.77 -17.09
N ALA A 65 1.68 19.46 -17.25
CA ALA A 65 0.60 18.58 -16.82
C ALA A 65 0.39 18.62 -15.30
N TRP A 66 1.48 18.56 -14.53
CA TRP A 66 1.41 18.70 -13.08
C TRP A 66 0.98 20.10 -12.63
N GLU A 67 1.33 21.14 -13.39
CA GLU A 67 0.86 22.50 -13.11
C GLU A 67 -0.66 22.59 -13.18
N VAL A 68 -1.30 22.01 -14.21
CA VAL A 68 -2.76 21.94 -14.33
C VAL A 68 -3.36 21.22 -13.11
N ILE A 69 -2.86 20.02 -12.77
CA ILE A 69 -3.38 19.20 -11.67
C ILE A 69 -3.27 19.95 -10.33
N ARG A 70 -2.19 20.69 -10.12
CA ARG A 70 -1.94 21.40 -8.85
C ARG A 70 -2.66 22.75 -8.74
N LYS A 71 -2.74 23.51 -9.85
CA LYS A 71 -3.09 24.92 -9.80
C LYS A 71 -4.41 25.28 -10.49
N HIS A 72 -4.90 24.47 -11.42
CA HIS A 72 -6.13 24.84 -12.12
C HIS A 72 -7.34 24.85 -11.14
N PRO A 73 -8.13 25.98 -11.08
CA PRO A 73 -9.14 26.17 -10.05
C PRO A 73 -10.27 25.13 -10.09
N ASN A 74 -10.61 24.62 -11.28
CA ASN A 74 -11.69 23.65 -11.48
C ASN A 74 -11.19 22.20 -11.53
N MET A 75 -9.89 21.93 -11.30
CA MET A 75 -9.38 20.57 -11.23
C MET A 75 -9.84 19.90 -9.95
N ILE A 76 -10.64 18.83 -10.07
CA ILE A 76 -11.15 18.02 -8.96
C ILE A 76 -10.07 17.08 -8.45
N LEU A 77 -9.46 16.30 -9.36
CA LEU A 77 -8.40 15.36 -9.03
C LEU A 77 -7.12 16.13 -8.68
N LYS A 78 -6.49 15.74 -7.59
CA LYS A 78 -5.24 16.34 -7.11
C LYS A 78 -4.11 15.32 -7.18
N GLU A 79 -2.87 15.79 -7.12
CA GLU A 79 -1.67 14.97 -7.19
C GLU A 79 -1.69 13.79 -6.19
N ASN A 80 -2.24 14.02 -5.00
CA ASN A 80 -2.37 13.01 -3.95
C ASN A 80 -3.48 11.97 -4.20
N HIS A 81 -4.17 11.99 -5.33
CA HIS A 81 -5.08 10.92 -5.73
C HIS A 81 -4.40 9.89 -6.63
N PHE A 82 -3.27 10.23 -7.24
CA PHE A 82 -2.58 9.35 -8.19
C PHE A 82 -1.48 8.55 -7.51
N ALA A 83 -1.57 7.24 -7.59
CA ALA A 83 -0.62 6.29 -7.03
C ALA A 83 0.69 6.21 -7.83
N ALA A 84 0.61 6.38 -9.15
CA ALA A 84 1.75 6.41 -10.07
C ALA A 84 1.43 7.25 -11.30
N ALA A 85 2.46 7.74 -11.99
CA ALA A 85 2.30 8.52 -13.21
C ALA A 85 3.41 8.22 -14.22
N ARG A 86 3.02 8.13 -15.47
CA ARG A 86 3.88 8.17 -16.65
C ARG A 86 3.41 9.32 -17.51
N ILE A 87 4.03 10.48 -17.30
CA ILE A 87 3.84 11.68 -18.11
C ILE A 87 5.15 11.87 -18.87
N ASN A 88 5.19 11.37 -20.09
CA ASN A 88 6.40 11.34 -20.93
C ASN A 88 6.01 11.09 -22.39
N TRP A 89 6.99 11.05 -23.29
CA TRP A 89 6.80 10.85 -24.72
C TRP A 89 7.02 9.39 -25.16
N ASN A 90 7.13 8.45 -24.20
CA ASN A 90 7.31 7.04 -24.46
C ASN A 90 6.00 6.37 -24.94
N ASP A 91 6.13 5.12 -25.39
CA ASP A 91 4.98 4.31 -25.80
C ASP A 91 4.05 4.04 -24.61
N LYS A 92 2.73 4.28 -24.82
CA LYS A 92 1.73 4.09 -23.76
C LYS A 92 1.59 2.63 -23.30
N ALA A 93 1.83 1.65 -24.19
CA ALA A 93 1.79 0.24 -23.81
C ALA A 93 2.98 -0.14 -22.90
N GLU A 94 4.18 0.39 -23.16
CA GLU A 94 5.31 0.19 -22.24
C GLU A 94 5.08 0.90 -20.91
N ASN A 95 4.56 2.11 -20.93
CA ASN A 95 4.14 2.82 -19.72
C ASN A 95 3.14 2.01 -18.89
N LEU A 96 2.18 1.31 -19.50
CA LEU A 96 1.25 0.42 -18.80
C LEU A 96 1.95 -0.76 -18.12
N ARG A 97 2.95 -1.35 -18.76
CA ARG A 97 3.78 -2.42 -18.15
C ARG A 97 4.60 -1.89 -16.97
N GLU A 98 5.16 -0.69 -17.10
CA GLU A 98 5.92 -0.06 -16.02
C GLU A 98 5.02 0.30 -14.82
N LEU A 99 3.82 0.85 -15.07
CA LEU A 99 2.85 1.14 -14.02
C LEU A 99 2.42 -0.14 -13.29
N ALA A 100 2.17 -1.22 -14.00
CA ALA A 100 1.84 -2.52 -13.41
C ALA A 100 2.96 -3.04 -12.50
N ARG A 101 4.22 -2.94 -12.96
CA ARG A 101 5.40 -3.31 -12.15
C ARG A 101 5.57 -2.42 -10.92
N GLU A 102 5.44 -1.10 -11.08
CA GLU A 102 5.59 -0.14 -9.98
C GLU A 102 4.53 -0.32 -8.89
N LEU A 103 3.27 -0.52 -9.31
CA LEU A 103 2.14 -0.74 -8.42
C LEU A 103 2.05 -2.20 -7.91
N ASN A 104 2.89 -3.10 -8.43
CA ASN A 104 2.86 -4.53 -8.11
C ASN A 104 1.46 -5.14 -8.28
N ILE A 105 0.84 -4.86 -9.41
CA ILE A 105 -0.47 -5.41 -9.83
C ILE A 105 -0.37 -6.05 -11.20
N GLY A 106 -1.24 -7.02 -11.49
CA GLY A 106 -1.32 -7.59 -12.84
C GLY A 106 -1.91 -6.60 -13.85
N LEU A 107 -1.47 -6.69 -15.11
CA LEU A 107 -2.06 -5.92 -16.23
C LEU A 107 -3.57 -6.18 -16.37
N ASP A 108 -4.00 -7.41 -16.07
CA ASP A 108 -5.41 -7.83 -16.05
C ASP A 108 -6.26 -7.11 -14.99
N ALA A 109 -5.62 -6.48 -13.98
CA ALA A 109 -6.29 -5.69 -12.96
C ALA A 109 -6.45 -4.20 -13.35
N MET A 110 -6.00 -3.80 -14.55
CA MET A 110 -6.02 -2.41 -15.02
C MET A 110 -7.15 -2.16 -16.03
N VAL A 111 -7.64 -0.91 -16.02
CA VAL A 111 -8.48 -0.31 -17.08
C VAL A 111 -7.77 0.93 -17.56
N PHE A 112 -7.63 1.10 -18.88
CA PHE A 112 -7.01 2.27 -19.47
C PHE A 112 -8.04 3.08 -20.26
N LEU A 113 -8.17 4.37 -19.91
CA LEU A 113 -9.04 5.32 -20.59
C LEU A 113 -8.21 6.40 -21.30
N ASP A 114 -8.49 6.58 -22.57
CA ASP A 114 -7.79 7.47 -23.47
C ASP A 114 -8.79 7.92 -24.56
N ASP A 115 -8.88 9.19 -24.87
CA ASP A 115 -9.80 9.72 -25.89
C ASP A 115 -9.38 9.34 -27.33
N ASP A 116 -8.06 9.18 -27.57
CA ASP A 116 -7.53 8.84 -28.89
C ASP A 116 -7.74 7.35 -29.22
N PRO A 117 -8.53 7.03 -30.26
CA PRO A 117 -8.74 5.63 -30.69
C PRO A 117 -7.44 4.93 -31.07
N THR A 118 -6.44 5.64 -31.61
CA THR A 118 -5.15 5.06 -32.01
C THR A 118 -4.40 4.53 -30.80
N ASN A 119 -4.38 5.29 -29.71
CA ASN A 119 -3.75 4.86 -28.44
C ASN A 119 -4.48 3.64 -27.85
N ARG A 120 -5.81 3.63 -27.91
CA ARG A 120 -6.61 2.48 -27.43
C ARG A 120 -6.35 1.23 -28.25
N GLU A 121 -6.29 1.33 -29.59
CA GLU A 121 -5.99 0.19 -30.47
C GLU A 121 -4.59 -0.36 -30.23
N LEU A 122 -3.59 0.52 -30.06
CA LEU A 122 -2.22 0.12 -29.74
C LEU A 122 -2.16 -0.59 -28.35
N ALA A 123 -2.86 -0.06 -27.36
CA ALA A 123 -2.94 -0.72 -26.06
C ALA A 123 -3.58 -2.11 -26.16
N ARG A 124 -4.70 -2.26 -26.88
CA ARG A 124 -5.35 -3.56 -27.10
C ARG A 124 -4.46 -4.55 -27.85
N ALA A 125 -3.66 -4.08 -28.82
CA ALA A 125 -2.76 -4.92 -29.58
C ALA A 125 -1.53 -5.37 -28.79
N LEU A 126 -0.93 -4.47 -28.01
CA LEU A 126 0.36 -4.68 -27.35
C LEU A 126 0.27 -5.15 -25.89
N VAL A 127 -0.83 -4.84 -25.21
CA VAL A 127 -1.11 -5.22 -23.80
C VAL A 127 -2.57 -5.65 -23.64
N PRO A 128 -2.99 -6.73 -24.30
CA PRO A 128 -4.40 -7.16 -24.38
C PRO A 128 -5.01 -7.53 -23.02
N GLU A 129 -4.20 -7.73 -21.98
CA GLU A 129 -4.66 -7.99 -20.62
C GLU A 129 -5.29 -6.74 -19.97
N VAL A 130 -4.87 -5.54 -20.41
CA VAL A 130 -5.44 -4.29 -19.94
C VAL A 130 -6.79 -4.05 -20.63
N GLU A 131 -7.83 -3.89 -19.84
CA GLU A 131 -9.12 -3.51 -20.38
C GLU A 131 -9.09 -2.07 -20.89
N THR A 132 -9.33 -1.88 -22.18
CA THR A 132 -9.26 -0.58 -22.85
C THR A 132 -10.58 -0.35 -23.59
N PRO A 133 -11.63 0.14 -22.89
CA PRO A 133 -12.94 0.35 -23.52
C PRO A 133 -12.95 1.56 -24.45
N ASP A 134 -13.92 1.57 -25.38
CA ASP A 134 -14.12 2.72 -26.26
C ASP A 134 -14.81 3.84 -25.49
N MET A 135 -14.15 5.02 -25.44
CA MET A 135 -14.73 6.20 -24.82
C MET A 135 -15.72 6.90 -25.77
N PRO A 136 -16.79 7.49 -25.24
CA PRO A 136 -17.66 8.39 -26.00
C PRO A 136 -16.85 9.55 -26.60
N HIS A 137 -17.35 10.13 -27.69
CA HIS A 137 -16.74 11.35 -28.25
C HIS A 137 -17.12 12.62 -27.47
N ASP A 138 -18.30 12.62 -26.84
CA ASP A 138 -18.82 13.76 -26.09
C ASP A 138 -18.42 13.67 -24.62
N PRO A 139 -17.63 14.63 -24.10
CA PRO A 139 -17.21 14.65 -22.69
C PRO A 139 -18.38 14.67 -21.69
N SER A 140 -19.55 15.16 -22.09
CA SER A 140 -20.75 15.13 -21.24
C SER A 140 -21.21 13.70 -20.88
N GLN A 141 -20.78 12.71 -21.65
CA GLN A 141 -21.11 11.30 -21.46
C GLN A 141 -20.04 10.53 -20.69
N TYR A 142 -18.86 11.10 -20.43
CA TYR A 142 -17.72 10.40 -19.81
C TYR A 142 -18.05 9.87 -18.41
N ALA A 143 -18.73 10.67 -17.59
CA ALA A 143 -19.12 10.26 -16.24
C ALA A 143 -20.10 9.07 -16.24
N SER A 144 -21.12 9.12 -17.09
CA SER A 144 -22.11 8.02 -17.22
C SER A 144 -21.47 6.77 -17.81
N PHE A 145 -20.56 6.93 -18.78
CA PHE A 145 -19.79 5.85 -19.35
C PHE A 145 -18.94 5.14 -18.29
N LEU A 146 -18.14 5.88 -17.50
CA LEU A 146 -17.32 5.30 -16.42
C LEU A 146 -18.18 4.53 -15.42
N ASN A 147 -19.30 5.09 -15.00
CA ASN A 147 -20.21 4.45 -14.06
C ASN A 147 -20.91 3.21 -14.64
N SER A 148 -20.99 3.08 -15.96
CA SER A 148 -21.53 1.90 -16.63
C SER A 148 -20.52 0.73 -16.68
N LEU A 149 -19.23 0.98 -16.42
CA LEU A 149 -18.20 -0.06 -16.39
C LEU A 149 -18.33 -0.90 -15.12
N ASN A 150 -18.93 -2.08 -15.23
CA ASN A 150 -19.15 -2.98 -14.10
C ASN A 150 -17.86 -3.69 -13.60
N CYS A 151 -16.73 -3.44 -14.25
CA CYS A 151 -15.47 -4.12 -13.97
C CYS A 151 -14.86 -3.76 -12.59
N PHE A 152 -15.26 -2.61 -11.99
CA PHE A 152 -14.85 -2.17 -10.66
C PHE A 152 -15.84 -2.57 -9.55
N ALA A 153 -16.98 -3.18 -9.90
CA ALA A 153 -18.01 -3.53 -8.93
C ALA A 153 -17.51 -4.61 -7.95
N SER A 154 -17.58 -4.31 -6.65
CA SER A 154 -17.38 -5.26 -5.55
C SER A 154 -18.69 -5.50 -4.85
N HIS A 155 -19.02 -6.75 -4.51
CA HIS A 155 -20.23 -7.08 -3.77
C HIS A 155 -20.20 -6.64 -2.31
N ALA A 156 -19.01 -6.38 -1.76
CA ALA A 156 -18.81 -5.78 -0.44
C ALA A 156 -17.53 -4.93 -0.48
N ILE A 157 -17.67 -3.64 -0.21
CA ILE A 157 -16.52 -2.73 -0.02
C ILE A 157 -16.11 -2.86 1.44
N THR A 158 -14.87 -3.29 1.67
CA THR A 158 -14.28 -3.33 3.02
C THR A 158 -13.58 -2.00 3.32
N ASP A 159 -13.38 -1.70 4.62
CA ASP A 159 -12.59 -0.52 5.02
C ASP A 159 -11.18 -0.56 4.42
N GLU A 160 -10.60 -1.75 4.25
CA GLU A 160 -9.32 -1.93 3.56
C GLU A 160 -9.38 -1.58 2.07
N ASP A 161 -10.49 -1.86 1.42
CA ASP A 161 -10.67 -1.51 0.00
C ASP A 161 -10.73 0.01 -0.17
N THR A 162 -11.42 0.72 0.72
CA THR A 162 -11.49 2.20 0.69
C THR A 162 -10.13 2.85 0.94
N MET A 163 -9.29 2.24 1.76
CA MET A 163 -7.94 2.73 2.06
C MET A 163 -6.89 2.38 0.98
N ARG A 164 -7.23 1.50 0.03
CA ARG A 164 -6.26 0.98 -0.97
C ARG A 164 -5.64 2.09 -1.81
N GLY A 165 -6.44 2.99 -2.37
CA GLY A 165 -5.94 4.11 -3.18
C GLY A 165 -4.93 4.95 -2.40
N ASN A 166 -5.29 5.34 -1.19
CA ASN A 166 -4.45 6.13 -0.30
C ASN A 166 -3.13 5.42 0.06
N PHE A 167 -3.18 4.11 0.24
CA PHE A 167 -1.96 3.32 0.50
C PHE A 167 -0.94 3.42 -0.64
N TYR A 168 -1.36 3.28 -1.90
CA TYR A 168 -0.45 3.38 -3.04
C TYR A 168 0.10 4.79 -3.23
N VAL A 169 -0.71 5.82 -2.97
CA VAL A 169 -0.26 7.21 -2.99
C VAL A 169 0.82 7.46 -1.94
N THR A 170 0.58 7.03 -0.70
CA THR A 170 1.57 7.20 0.37
C THR A 170 2.85 6.41 0.10
N GLU A 171 2.77 5.25 -0.55
CA GLU A 171 3.96 4.49 -0.94
C GLU A 171 4.77 5.20 -2.04
N ARG A 172 4.11 5.84 -3.01
CA ARG A 172 4.79 6.70 -3.98
C ARG A 172 5.55 7.84 -3.29
N LEU A 173 4.88 8.55 -2.37
CA LEU A 173 5.50 9.65 -1.63
C LEU A 173 6.71 9.20 -0.81
N ARG A 174 6.67 7.99 -0.23
CA ARG A 174 7.81 7.38 0.45
C ARG A 174 8.99 7.11 -0.48
N LYS A 175 8.72 6.54 -1.66
CA LYS A 175 9.76 6.29 -2.69
C LYS A 175 10.38 7.60 -3.21
N GLU A 176 9.59 8.65 -3.35
CA GLU A 176 10.08 9.97 -3.73
C GLU A 176 10.97 10.58 -2.63
N GLU A 177 10.57 10.40 -1.36
CA GLU A 177 11.37 10.84 -0.22
C GLU A 177 12.68 10.07 -0.11
N GLU A 178 12.66 8.74 -0.30
CA GLU A 178 13.86 7.89 -0.29
C GLU A 178 14.92 8.39 -1.27
N LYS A 179 14.51 8.80 -2.47
CA LYS A 179 15.43 9.35 -3.50
C LYS A 179 16.13 10.65 -3.09
N LYS A 180 15.59 11.39 -2.12
CA LYS A 180 16.17 12.65 -1.62
C LYS A 180 17.27 12.42 -0.59
N HIS A 181 17.36 11.23 0.00
CA HIS A 181 18.31 10.90 1.04
C HIS A 181 19.49 10.12 0.47
N GLY A 182 20.70 10.44 0.96
CA GLY A 182 21.95 9.81 0.49
C GLY A 182 22.20 8.41 1.04
N ASN A 183 21.50 8.04 2.14
CA ASN A 183 21.59 6.73 2.76
C ASN A 183 20.25 6.30 3.39
N LYS A 184 20.13 5.01 3.67
CA LYS A 184 18.92 4.40 4.19
C LYS A 184 18.56 4.88 5.61
N GLU A 185 19.53 5.12 6.46
CA GLU A 185 19.32 5.50 7.86
C GLU A 185 18.72 6.90 7.95
N ASP A 186 19.26 7.87 7.22
CA ASP A 186 18.71 9.23 7.16
C ASP A 186 17.29 9.24 6.60
N PHE A 187 17.02 8.41 5.60
CA PHE A 187 15.66 8.22 5.08
C PHE A 187 14.72 7.69 6.16
N LEU A 188 15.09 6.63 6.89
CA LEU A 188 14.27 6.04 7.94
C LEU A 188 14.00 7.01 9.10
N HIS A 189 15.00 7.78 9.53
CA HIS A 189 14.80 8.88 10.48
C HIS A 189 13.83 9.94 9.94
N GLY A 190 13.95 10.28 8.66
CA GLY A 190 13.07 11.23 7.98
C GLY A 190 11.61 10.79 7.85
N LEU A 191 11.30 9.50 8.05
CA LEU A 191 9.93 8.98 8.01
C LEU A 191 9.14 9.27 9.28
N ALA A 192 9.79 9.55 10.42
CA ALA A 192 9.16 9.72 11.73
C ALA A 192 8.26 8.52 12.10
N LEU A 193 8.84 7.31 12.08
CA LEU A 193 8.10 6.07 12.31
C LEU A 193 7.64 5.96 13.78
N GLU A 194 6.34 5.72 13.98
CA GLU A 194 5.74 5.39 15.28
C GLU A 194 5.13 3.99 15.20
N LEU A 195 5.62 3.09 16.07
CA LEU A 195 5.13 1.71 16.19
C LEU A 195 4.32 1.57 17.47
N PHE A 196 3.03 1.32 17.33
CA PHE A 196 2.11 1.06 18.44
C PHE A 196 2.00 -0.45 18.63
N VAL A 197 2.53 -0.96 19.74
CA VAL A 197 2.51 -2.39 20.05
C VAL A 197 1.50 -2.65 21.15
N HIS A 198 0.59 -3.57 20.90
CA HIS A 198 -0.45 -4.02 21.81
C HIS A 198 -0.15 -5.45 22.27
N GLU A 199 -0.40 -5.75 23.54
CA GLU A 199 -0.34 -7.08 24.11
C GLU A 199 -1.75 -7.51 24.54
N ASP A 200 -2.19 -8.67 24.06
CA ASP A 200 -3.48 -9.29 24.38
C ASP A 200 -4.73 -8.40 24.14
N ASP A 201 -4.65 -7.50 23.14
CA ASP A 201 -5.76 -6.65 22.73
C ASP A 201 -6.56 -7.26 21.58
N GLY A 202 -7.83 -7.54 21.84
CA GLY A 202 -8.78 -8.14 20.89
C GLY A 202 -9.48 -7.18 19.95
N SER A 203 -9.14 -5.89 19.94
CA SER A 203 -9.84 -4.85 19.14
C SER A 203 -9.81 -5.08 17.64
N CYS A 204 -8.84 -5.83 17.11
CA CYS A 204 -8.64 -6.06 15.67
C CYS A 204 -8.57 -7.55 15.28
N MET A 205 -9.24 -8.44 16.02
CA MET A 205 -9.25 -9.89 15.82
C MET A 205 -9.40 -10.36 14.37
N PRO A 206 -10.40 -9.91 13.60
CA PRO A 206 -10.56 -10.36 12.21
C PRO A 206 -9.32 -10.04 11.37
N ARG A 207 -8.68 -8.90 11.64
CA ARG A 207 -7.45 -8.50 10.95
C ARG A 207 -6.25 -9.35 11.35
N LEU A 208 -6.14 -9.73 12.62
CA LEU A 208 -5.08 -10.61 13.07
C LEU A 208 -5.18 -11.98 12.40
N ALA A 209 -6.37 -12.60 12.40
CA ALA A 209 -6.61 -13.87 11.72
C ALA A 209 -6.25 -13.78 10.22
N GLN A 210 -6.71 -12.72 9.54
CA GLN A 210 -6.41 -12.49 8.13
C GLN A 210 -4.90 -12.34 7.86
N LEU A 211 -4.14 -11.67 8.75
CA LEU A 211 -2.68 -11.54 8.62
C LEU A 211 -1.99 -12.90 8.66
N THR A 212 -2.41 -13.80 9.58
CA THR A 212 -1.81 -15.13 9.71
C THR A 212 -2.03 -15.97 8.45
N GLU A 213 -3.17 -15.81 7.77
CA GLU A 213 -3.50 -16.51 6.53
C GLU A 213 -2.75 -15.95 5.32
N LYS A 214 -2.75 -14.61 5.14
CA LYS A 214 -2.28 -13.96 3.92
C LYS A 214 -0.78 -13.69 3.89
N THR A 215 -0.07 -13.68 5.02
CA THR A 215 1.35 -13.34 5.09
C THR A 215 2.23 -14.55 4.76
N ASN A 216 3.10 -14.41 3.75
CA ASN A 216 3.95 -15.49 3.25
C ASN A 216 5.45 -15.19 3.34
N GLN A 217 5.86 -13.92 3.12
CA GLN A 217 7.28 -13.57 2.98
C GLN A 217 7.97 -13.40 4.33
N PHE A 218 7.41 -12.60 5.23
CA PHE A 218 7.88 -12.53 6.60
C PHE A 218 6.89 -13.28 7.50
N ASN A 219 7.10 -14.57 7.61
CA ASN A 219 6.32 -15.45 8.47
C ASN A 219 7.22 -16.60 8.91
N THR A 220 7.51 -16.66 10.21
CA THR A 220 8.45 -17.63 10.76
C THR A 220 7.85 -19.04 10.85
N ASN A 221 6.52 -19.14 10.96
CA ASN A 221 5.84 -20.43 11.05
C ASN A 221 4.45 -20.31 10.41
N LYS A 222 4.33 -20.76 9.16
CA LYS A 222 3.12 -20.62 8.33
C LYS A 222 1.95 -21.45 8.89
N MET A 223 1.45 -21.05 10.05
CA MET A 223 0.24 -21.59 10.65
C MET A 223 -0.82 -20.47 10.67
N PRO A 224 -1.93 -20.59 9.93
CA PRO A 224 -3.05 -19.68 10.07
C PRO A 224 -3.74 -19.92 11.43
N PHE A 225 -4.15 -18.85 12.08
CA PHE A 225 -4.92 -18.90 13.32
C PHE A 225 -6.30 -18.30 13.09
N THR A 226 -7.32 -18.98 13.59
CA THR A 226 -8.69 -18.47 13.65
C THR A 226 -8.83 -17.41 14.76
N GLU A 227 -9.84 -16.56 14.66
CA GLU A 227 -10.15 -15.57 15.72
C GLU A 227 -10.35 -16.26 17.09
N THR A 228 -10.98 -17.43 17.11
CA THR A 228 -11.20 -18.22 18.34
C THR A 228 -9.88 -18.71 18.96
N GLU A 229 -8.92 -19.15 18.14
CA GLU A 229 -7.60 -19.59 18.62
C GLU A 229 -6.78 -18.43 19.17
N ILE A 230 -6.85 -17.26 18.49
CA ILE A 230 -6.19 -16.03 18.96
C ILE A 230 -6.80 -15.59 20.28
N ALA A 231 -8.15 -15.54 20.40
CA ALA A 231 -8.84 -15.18 21.63
C ALA A 231 -8.47 -16.11 22.80
N LYS A 232 -8.38 -17.41 22.51
CA LYS A 232 -7.96 -18.40 23.51
C LYS A 232 -6.53 -18.20 23.98
N ALA A 233 -5.63 -17.83 23.06
CA ALA A 233 -4.24 -17.54 23.40
C ALA A 233 -4.12 -16.26 24.25
N MET A 234 -4.86 -15.20 23.93
CA MET A 234 -4.92 -13.96 24.73
C MET A 234 -5.46 -14.20 26.15
N ALA A 235 -6.43 -15.09 26.31
CA ALA A 235 -7.02 -15.40 27.62
C ALA A 235 -6.15 -16.34 28.49
N SER A 236 -5.07 -16.90 27.94
CA SER A 236 -4.22 -17.86 28.63
C SER A 236 -3.07 -17.19 29.38
N PRO A 237 -2.83 -17.47 30.67
CA PRO A 237 -1.68 -16.94 31.40
C PRO A 237 -0.34 -17.44 30.84
N ASP A 238 -0.34 -18.56 30.11
CA ASP A 238 0.85 -19.23 29.57
C ASP A 238 1.17 -18.76 28.13
N SER A 239 0.45 -17.79 27.58
CA SER A 239 0.70 -17.23 26.27
C SER A 239 0.49 -15.71 26.24
N ALA A 240 0.97 -15.06 25.20
CA ALA A 240 0.68 -13.69 24.87
C ALA A 240 0.57 -13.51 23.35
N VAL A 241 -0.30 -12.64 22.94
CA VAL A 241 -0.45 -12.20 21.54
C VAL A 241 0.00 -10.75 21.44
N PHE A 242 1.01 -10.51 20.63
CA PHE A 242 1.45 -9.15 20.31
C PHE A 242 0.99 -8.80 18.90
N HIS A 243 0.49 -7.60 18.73
CA HIS A 243 0.28 -7.06 17.39
C HIS A 243 0.76 -5.60 17.34
N ALA A 244 1.09 -5.14 16.14
CA ALA A 244 1.55 -3.79 15.97
C ALA A 244 0.89 -3.07 14.81
N ARG A 245 0.66 -1.77 15.02
CA ARG A 245 0.25 -0.80 14.03
C ARG A 245 1.41 0.16 13.80
N LEU A 246 1.69 0.49 12.55
CA LEU A 246 2.73 1.42 12.16
C LEU A 246 2.11 2.68 11.56
N GLN A 247 2.64 3.83 11.97
CA GLN A 247 2.33 5.13 11.37
C GLN A 247 3.62 5.84 10.99
N ASP A 248 3.59 6.63 9.93
CA ASP A 248 4.68 7.52 9.54
C ASP A 248 4.14 8.89 9.10
N LYS A 249 5.02 9.84 8.72
CA LYS A 249 4.60 11.19 8.30
C LYS A 249 3.66 11.23 7.09
N PHE A 250 3.59 10.15 6.30
CA PHE A 250 2.73 10.06 5.12
C PHE A 250 1.39 9.39 5.40
N GLY A 251 1.27 8.66 6.53
CA GLY A 251 0.01 8.05 6.93
C GLY A 251 0.16 6.76 7.72
N ASP A 252 -0.99 6.14 7.95
CA ASP A 252 -1.15 4.94 8.74
C ASP A 252 -1.10 3.69 7.86
N HIS A 253 -0.29 2.72 8.28
CA HIS A 253 -0.18 1.40 7.63
C HIS A 253 -1.20 0.39 8.16
N GLY A 254 -1.95 0.74 9.19
CA GLY A 254 -2.83 -0.18 9.91
C GLY A 254 -2.06 -1.24 10.71
N VAL A 255 -2.74 -2.34 11.03
CA VAL A 255 -2.13 -3.47 11.71
C VAL A 255 -1.23 -4.25 10.75
N ILE A 256 0.08 -4.27 11.05
CA ILE A 256 1.12 -4.76 10.14
C ILE A 256 1.90 -5.96 10.66
N ALA A 257 1.87 -6.23 11.95
CA ALA A 257 2.61 -7.33 12.56
C ALA A 257 1.77 -8.08 13.58
N PHE A 258 2.08 -9.36 13.76
CA PHE A 258 1.49 -10.26 14.74
C PHE A 258 2.57 -11.21 15.27
N ALA A 259 2.53 -11.47 16.58
CA ALA A 259 3.31 -12.53 17.19
C ALA A 259 2.49 -13.29 18.23
N LEU A 260 2.64 -14.60 18.25
CA LEU A 260 2.12 -15.48 19.30
C LEU A 260 3.28 -16.08 20.06
N VAL A 261 3.28 -15.90 21.37
CA VAL A 261 4.37 -16.29 22.27
C VAL A 261 3.84 -17.20 23.38
N ASP A 262 4.50 -18.32 23.62
CA ASP A 262 4.28 -19.15 24.83
C ASP A 262 5.19 -18.65 25.95
N LYS A 263 4.62 -18.42 27.15
CA LYS A 263 5.30 -17.89 28.33
C LYS A 263 5.59 -19.04 29.31
N LYS A 264 6.85 -19.42 29.44
CA LYS A 264 7.30 -20.35 30.48
C LYS A 264 8.23 -19.61 31.42
N LYS A 265 8.30 -20.04 32.69
CA LYS A 265 9.00 -19.32 33.77
C LYS A 265 10.39 -18.82 33.41
N ASP A 266 11.23 -19.67 32.79
CA ASP A 266 12.62 -19.34 32.43
C ASP A 266 12.83 -19.07 30.94
N GLN A 267 11.82 -19.36 30.09
CA GLN A 267 11.93 -19.31 28.64
C GLN A 267 10.62 -18.91 27.98
N TRP A 268 10.68 -17.91 27.11
CA TRP A 268 9.59 -17.59 26.20
C TRP A 268 9.85 -18.21 24.84
N HIS A 269 8.78 -18.63 24.15
CA HIS A 269 8.86 -19.25 22.83
C HIS A 269 7.94 -18.54 21.84
N ILE A 270 8.52 -17.92 20.83
CA ILE A 270 7.77 -17.30 19.72
C ILE A 270 7.29 -18.43 18.81
N ARG A 271 6.00 -18.75 18.88
CA ARG A 271 5.35 -19.78 18.03
C ARG A 271 5.17 -19.31 16.61
N SER A 272 4.90 -18.01 16.42
CA SER A 272 4.75 -17.38 15.13
C SER A 272 5.08 -15.89 15.26
N LEU A 273 5.87 -15.39 14.34
CA LEU A 273 6.11 -13.96 14.13
C LEU A 273 5.92 -13.68 12.65
N LEU A 274 5.03 -12.76 12.34
CA LEU A 274 4.77 -12.39 10.95
C LEU A 274 4.57 -10.89 10.79
N MET A 275 4.89 -10.40 9.60
CA MET A 275 4.82 -8.98 9.28
C MET A 275 4.41 -8.79 7.82
N SER A 276 3.58 -7.79 7.58
CA SER A 276 3.17 -7.36 6.24
C SER A 276 4.38 -6.91 5.40
N CYS A 277 4.46 -7.35 4.15
CA CYS A 277 5.53 -6.92 3.22
C CYS A 277 5.58 -5.40 2.99
N ARG A 278 4.51 -4.68 3.28
CA ARG A 278 4.41 -3.22 3.17
C ARG A 278 5.42 -2.45 4.01
N VAL A 279 5.95 -3.07 5.06
CA VAL A 279 6.85 -2.42 6.02
C VAL A 279 8.24 -3.03 6.08
N PHE A 280 8.60 -3.85 5.10
CA PHE A 280 9.93 -4.47 5.02
C PHE A 280 11.06 -3.45 5.00
N GLY A 281 12.16 -3.80 5.64
CA GLY A 281 13.38 -3.00 5.66
C GLY A 281 13.31 -1.73 6.49
N ARG A 282 12.26 -1.57 7.32
CA ARG A 282 12.08 -0.42 8.22
C ARG A 282 12.47 -0.72 9.66
N GLY A 283 12.82 -1.97 10.01
CA GLY A 283 13.24 -2.40 11.34
C GLY A 283 12.08 -2.68 12.29
N VAL A 284 10.86 -2.84 11.77
CA VAL A 284 9.67 -3.19 12.56
C VAL A 284 9.84 -4.54 13.25
N GLU A 285 10.46 -5.49 12.57
CA GLU A 285 10.80 -6.82 13.09
C GLU A 285 11.70 -6.75 14.33
N ASP A 286 12.71 -5.90 14.30
CA ASP A 286 13.62 -5.68 15.43
C ASP A 286 12.92 -4.95 16.59
N ALA A 287 12.07 -3.98 16.28
CA ALA A 287 11.29 -3.27 17.28
C ALA A 287 10.28 -4.19 18.00
N MET A 288 9.58 -5.05 17.24
CA MET A 288 8.69 -6.09 17.81
C MET A 288 9.45 -7.05 18.70
N LEU A 289 10.60 -7.54 18.24
CA LEU A 289 11.48 -8.41 19.04
C LEU A 289 11.94 -7.71 20.32
N GLY A 290 12.31 -6.43 20.24
CA GLY A 290 12.69 -5.61 21.39
C GLY A 290 11.61 -5.55 22.47
N VAL A 291 10.34 -5.33 22.06
CA VAL A 291 9.19 -5.33 23.00
C VAL A 291 9.01 -6.70 23.65
N MET A 292 9.00 -7.78 22.85
CA MET A 292 8.87 -9.13 23.40
C MET A 292 10.01 -9.51 24.36
N LEU A 293 11.25 -9.11 24.07
CA LEU A 293 12.40 -9.32 24.95
C LEU A 293 12.28 -8.51 26.25
N LYS A 294 11.78 -7.28 26.19
CA LYS A 294 11.51 -6.45 27.37
C LYS A 294 10.48 -7.13 28.29
N ARG A 295 9.34 -7.55 27.72
CA ARG A 295 8.29 -8.26 28.47
C ARG A 295 8.81 -9.58 29.07
N ALA A 296 9.60 -10.35 28.31
CA ALA A 296 10.22 -11.56 28.79
C ALA A 296 11.19 -11.29 29.97
N HIS A 297 11.99 -10.22 29.90
CA HIS A 297 12.87 -9.82 30.99
C HIS A 297 12.08 -9.43 32.25
N GLU A 298 11.04 -8.61 32.09
CA GLU A 298 10.16 -8.18 33.20
C GLU A 298 9.48 -9.39 33.87
N ALA A 299 9.14 -10.44 33.10
CA ALA A 299 8.59 -11.70 33.59
C ALA A 299 9.65 -12.65 34.19
N GLY A 300 10.93 -12.28 34.17
CA GLY A 300 12.02 -13.09 34.69
C GLY A 300 12.54 -14.20 33.79
N ALA A 301 12.11 -14.25 32.52
CA ALA A 301 12.64 -15.20 31.55
C ALA A 301 14.10 -14.88 31.20
N ARG A 302 14.89 -15.93 31.00
CA ARG A 302 16.33 -15.82 30.70
C ARG A 302 16.65 -16.10 29.24
N ARG A 303 15.73 -16.74 28.54
CA ARG A 303 15.90 -17.20 27.18
C ARG A 303 14.64 -16.95 26.35
N MET A 304 14.83 -16.61 25.09
CA MET A 304 13.78 -16.58 24.09
C MET A 304 14.14 -17.49 22.93
N THR A 305 13.17 -18.28 22.49
CA THR A 305 13.31 -19.18 21.32
C THR A 305 12.25 -18.82 20.29
N ILE A 306 12.48 -19.25 19.03
CA ILE A 306 11.58 -18.97 17.93
C ILE A 306 11.36 -20.22 17.08
N ALA A 307 10.10 -20.47 16.73
CA ALA A 307 9.77 -21.48 15.73
C ALA A 307 10.06 -20.93 14.34
N PHE A 308 10.73 -21.71 13.51
CA PHE A 308 10.94 -21.40 12.12
C PHE A 308 10.65 -22.62 11.25
N HIS A 309 9.81 -22.41 10.24
CA HIS A 309 9.53 -23.41 9.21
C HIS A 309 9.81 -22.80 7.84
N GLU A 310 10.84 -23.29 7.18
CA GLU A 310 11.29 -22.79 5.88
C GLU A 310 10.25 -23.06 4.79
N THR A 311 10.04 -22.07 3.92
CA THR A 311 9.21 -22.16 2.72
C THR A 311 9.91 -21.50 1.56
N LEU A 312 9.46 -21.77 0.32
CA LEU A 312 10.02 -21.14 -0.89
C LEU A 312 9.85 -19.60 -0.95
N LYS A 313 9.09 -19.01 -0.02
CA LYS A 313 8.71 -17.59 -0.06
C LYS A 313 9.13 -16.79 1.16
N ASN A 314 9.64 -17.43 2.25
CA ASN A 314 9.91 -16.74 3.51
C ASN A 314 11.40 -16.46 3.78
N GLU A 315 12.16 -16.20 2.74
CA GLU A 315 13.55 -15.78 2.83
C GLU A 315 13.80 -14.63 3.84
N PRO A 316 13.00 -13.52 3.84
CA PRO A 316 13.19 -12.45 4.83
C PRO A 316 13.02 -12.89 6.28
N ALA A 317 12.11 -13.84 6.54
CA ALA A 317 11.94 -14.39 7.88
C ALA A 317 13.11 -15.32 8.26
N ARG A 318 13.67 -16.06 7.30
CA ARG A 318 14.86 -16.88 7.50
C ARG A 318 16.05 -16.00 7.89
N GLU A 319 16.35 -14.99 7.12
CA GLU A 319 17.46 -14.05 7.38
C GLU A 319 17.32 -13.41 8.78
N PHE A 320 16.12 -13.00 9.16
CA PHE A 320 15.84 -12.47 10.49
C PHE A 320 16.15 -13.50 11.59
N VAL A 321 15.68 -14.74 11.44
CA VAL A 321 15.92 -15.79 12.44
C VAL A 321 17.40 -16.11 12.55
N GLU A 322 18.10 -16.31 11.44
CA GLU A 322 19.55 -16.61 11.40
C GLU A 322 20.40 -15.50 12.01
N THR A 323 20.00 -14.22 11.81
CA THR A 323 20.78 -13.06 12.30
C THR A 323 20.47 -12.69 13.73
N ARG A 324 19.26 -12.99 14.26
CA ARG A 324 18.82 -12.58 15.60
C ARG A 324 18.82 -13.71 16.63
N PHE A 325 18.87 -14.95 16.18
CA PHE A 325 18.85 -16.13 17.03
C PHE A 325 20.01 -17.07 16.65
N PHE A 326 20.67 -17.62 17.65
CA PHE A 326 21.65 -18.70 17.43
C PHE A 326 20.95 -20.04 17.73
N ASP A 327 20.91 -20.92 16.74
CA ASP A 327 20.18 -22.20 16.84
C ASP A 327 18.75 -22.00 17.38
N HIS A 328 18.01 -21.09 16.75
CA HIS A 328 16.64 -20.71 17.13
C HIS A 328 16.47 -20.20 18.57
N SER A 329 17.56 -19.77 19.21
CA SER A 329 17.58 -19.36 20.62
C SER A 329 18.43 -18.11 20.83
N ARG A 330 18.03 -17.25 21.75
CA ARG A 330 18.83 -16.12 22.21
C ARG A 330 18.64 -15.84 23.70
N PRO A 331 19.64 -15.28 24.40
CA PRO A 331 19.45 -14.79 25.76
C PRO A 331 18.51 -13.58 25.77
N VAL A 332 17.77 -13.41 26.86
CA VAL A 332 16.97 -12.21 27.11
C VAL A 332 17.89 -11.15 27.75
N PRO A 333 18.15 -10.04 27.07
CA PRO A 333 19.03 -8.99 27.59
C PRO A 333 18.31 -8.18 28.69
N LYS A 334 19.09 -7.57 29.59
CA LYS A 334 18.54 -6.63 30.60
C LYS A 334 17.96 -5.37 29.96
N THR A 335 18.57 -4.91 28.88
CA THR A 335 18.16 -3.73 28.13
C THR A 335 18.04 -4.11 26.67
N PRO A 336 16.85 -4.35 26.15
CA PRO A 336 16.64 -4.61 24.73
C PRO A 336 16.97 -3.38 23.88
N GLU A 337 17.51 -3.62 22.70
CA GLU A 337 17.80 -2.57 21.75
C GLU A 337 16.60 -2.36 20.81
N PHE A 338 16.39 -1.11 20.41
CA PHE A 338 15.38 -0.71 19.44
C PHE A 338 16.04 0.09 18.31
N PRO A 339 15.54 -0.01 17.06
CA PRO A 339 15.99 0.86 15.99
C PRO A 339 15.83 2.33 16.38
N SER A 340 16.89 3.13 16.23
CA SER A 340 16.90 4.54 16.65
C SER A 340 15.89 5.43 15.92
N TRP A 341 15.46 4.99 14.73
CA TRP A 341 14.53 5.71 13.86
C TRP A 341 13.05 5.33 14.08
N ILE A 342 12.74 4.44 15.05
CA ILE A 342 11.36 4.04 15.39
C ILE A 342 11.04 4.48 16.81
N THR A 343 10.00 5.27 16.96
CA THR A 343 9.41 5.54 18.29
C THR A 343 8.45 4.40 18.62
N VAL A 344 8.79 3.57 19.61
CA VAL A 344 7.94 2.46 20.05
C VAL A 344 7.01 2.94 21.18
N ARG A 345 5.71 2.70 21.03
CA ARG A 345 4.67 2.96 22.03
C ARG A 345 4.01 1.64 22.41
N GLU A 346 4.13 1.26 23.64
CA GLU A 346 3.51 0.06 24.23
C GLU A 346 2.14 0.44 24.83
N LEU A 347 1.07 -0.23 24.42
CA LEU A 347 -0.32 0.06 24.78
C LEU A 347 -1.01 -1.17 25.41
#